data_d3a00b55ad69a07eb1d0bb1a3abff36c
#
_entry.id   d3a00b55ad69a07eb1d0bb1a3abff36c
#
_cell.length_a   1.000
_cell.length_b   1.000
_cell.length_c   1.000
_cell.angle_alpha   90.00
_cell.angle_beta   90.00
_cell.angle_gamma   90.00
#
_symmetry.space_group_name_H-M   'P 1'
#
loop_
_entity.id
_entity.type
_entity.pdbx_description
1 polymer ?
#
loop_
_entity_poly.entity_id
_entity_poly.type
_entity_poly.pdbx_seq_one_letter_code
_entity_poly.pdbx_strand_id
1 'polypeptide(L)'
;LGKLNELSDTQMMRELRLALLDPTAPTPSVEAILHALIPHRYVDHTHTDAVVTLSNSEGGAARLAELFGNEVLILPYTMPGFVLAKQVAEATADTDWTKLRGIVLLNHGLFTFAEDAKDSYNAMIELVTRAEDFIAGQVDDSATESVIPLRPFDRLAFAELRYEAGKVFGSPVLASLDTGVDSLGFAAHKAAGQLVASGPLTPDHTIHTKPFGAVFPQSPVAGLRSFCSDYSDYFGVHAHPEHRCLDLMPRFGVWIERGIVRFAPSLKRLKIVEDIVAHTIPAILTGERLGGWRPLPRTDLFDVEYWELEQAKLKSTSTAA
;
A
#
# COMPACT_ATOMS: atom_id res chain seq x y z
N LEU A 1 -9.07 15.21 22.71
CA LEU A 1 -7.92 15.08 21.78
C LEU A 1 -7.83 16.29 20.84
N GLY A 2 -8.87 16.72 20.18
CA GLY A 2 -8.86 17.83 19.20
C GLY A 2 -8.34 19.20 19.70
N LYS A 3 -8.12 19.37 21.00
CA LYS A 3 -7.53 20.59 21.58
C LYS A 3 -6.02 20.48 21.85
N LEU A 4 -5.43 19.31 21.63
CA LEU A 4 -4.01 19.07 21.82
C LEU A 4 -3.22 19.49 20.56
N ASN A 5 -2.04 20.05 20.77
CA ASN A 5 -1.15 20.41 19.66
C ASN A 5 -0.31 19.22 19.19
N GLU A 6 0.06 18.35 20.12
CA GLU A 6 0.87 17.17 19.88
C GLU A 6 0.37 16.01 20.74
N LEU A 7 0.49 14.81 20.24
CA LEU A 7 0.17 13.59 20.93
C LEU A 7 1.06 12.48 20.38
N SER A 8 1.76 11.77 21.24
CA SER A 8 2.51 10.58 20.80
C SER A 8 1.55 9.45 20.45
N ASP A 9 1.97 8.54 19.56
CA ASP A 9 1.16 7.41 19.12
C ASP A 9 0.76 6.51 20.29
N THR A 10 1.66 6.27 21.24
CA THR A 10 1.38 5.51 22.47
C THR A 10 0.31 6.20 23.32
N GLN A 11 0.39 7.53 23.47
CA GLN A 11 -0.64 8.30 24.17
C GLN A 11 -1.96 8.28 23.43
N MET A 12 -1.96 8.48 22.10
CA MET A 12 -3.15 8.39 21.25
C MET A 12 -3.85 7.04 21.41
N MET A 13 -3.11 5.94 21.31
CA MET A 13 -3.67 4.60 21.47
C MET A 13 -4.20 4.34 22.86
N ARG A 14 -3.55 4.91 23.88
CA ARG A 14 -4.07 4.86 25.27
C ARG A 14 -5.41 5.58 25.38
N GLU A 15 -5.52 6.80 24.86
CA GLU A 15 -6.76 7.58 24.92
C GLU A 15 -7.89 6.90 24.13
N LEU A 16 -7.60 6.31 22.95
CA LEU A 16 -8.57 5.53 22.20
C LEU A 16 -9.06 4.31 23.00
N ARG A 17 -8.17 3.61 23.70
CA ARG A 17 -8.56 2.49 24.56
C ARG A 17 -9.40 2.92 25.75
N LEU A 18 -9.06 4.04 26.37
CA LEU A 18 -9.84 4.60 27.49
C LEU A 18 -11.23 5.06 27.07
N ALA A 19 -11.43 5.37 25.79
CA ALA A 19 -12.73 5.74 25.24
C ALA A 19 -13.62 4.56 24.86
N LEU A 20 -13.11 3.30 24.95
CA LEU A 20 -13.92 2.11 24.67
C LEU A 20 -15.05 1.95 25.69
N LEU A 21 -16.27 1.70 25.20
CA LEU A 21 -17.41 1.35 26.05
C LEU A 21 -17.30 -0.07 26.61
N ASP A 22 -16.73 -0.98 25.82
CA ASP A 22 -16.37 -2.33 26.25
C ASP A 22 -14.85 -2.49 26.26
N PRO A 23 -14.20 -2.59 27.43
CA PRO A 23 -12.75 -2.74 27.54
C PRO A 23 -12.21 -4.06 26.98
N THR A 24 -13.09 -5.04 26.71
CA THR A 24 -12.72 -6.32 26.09
C THR A 24 -12.76 -6.29 24.57
N ALA A 25 -13.28 -5.21 23.98
CA ALA A 25 -13.30 -5.03 22.53
C ALA A 25 -11.88 -4.98 21.94
N PRO A 26 -11.72 -5.36 20.66
CA PRO A 26 -10.45 -5.19 19.97
C PRO A 26 -9.93 -3.75 20.01
N THR A 27 -8.61 -3.60 19.98
CA THR A 27 -7.99 -2.26 19.93
C THR A 27 -8.51 -1.49 18.71
N PRO A 28 -8.98 -0.23 18.90
CA PRO A 28 -9.45 0.59 17.78
C PRO A 28 -8.32 0.87 16.79
N SER A 29 -8.68 1.08 15.51
CA SER A 29 -7.76 1.63 14.52
C SER A 29 -7.31 3.03 14.93
N VAL A 30 -6.11 3.42 14.51
CA VAL A 30 -5.63 4.82 14.62
C VAL A 30 -6.53 5.79 13.88
N GLU A 31 -7.27 5.33 12.90
CA GLU A 31 -8.21 6.10 12.09
C GLU A 31 -9.57 6.33 12.79
N ALA A 32 -9.81 5.69 13.93
CA ALA A 32 -11.01 5.93 14.72
C ALA A 32 -11.21 7.42 15.05
N ILE A 33 -10.13 8.20 15.14
CA ILE A 33 -10.20 9.66 15.34
C ILE A 33 -10.81 10.33 14.12
N LEU A 34 -10.45 9.93 12.90
CA LEU A 34 -11.03 10.47 11.66
C LEU A 34 -12.53 10.19 11.58
N HIS A 35 -12.93 8.94 11.87
CA HIS A 35 -14.34 8.58 11.94
C HIS A 35 -15.11 9.41 12.97
N ALA A 36 -14.47 9.80 14.07
CA ALA A 36 -15.09 10.62 15.11
C ALA A 36 -15.14 12.15 14.78
N LEU A 37 -14.26 12.60 13.88
CA LEU A 37 -14.20 14.00 13.46
C LEU A 37 -15.23 14.34 12.39
N ILE A 38 -15.58 13.40 11.52
CA ILE A 38 -16.56 13.56 10.46
C ILE A 38 -17.96 13.64 11.12
N PRO A 39 -18.70 14.75 10.98
CA PRO A 39 -19.95 14.99 11.72
C PRO A 39 -21.16 14.29 11.10
N HIS A 40 -21.00 13.02 10.76
CA HIS A 40 -22.03 12.14 10.22
C HIS A 40 -22.16 10.86 11.04
N ARG A 41 -23.35 10.27 11.05
CA ARG A 41 -23.63 9.07 11.83
C ARG A 41 -22.91 7.83 11.31
N TYR A 42 -22.75 7.72 10.00
CA TYR A 42 -22.07 6.60 9.34
C TYR A 42 -20.93 7.15 8.52
N VAL A 43 -19.77 6.52 8.70
CA VAL A 43 -18.52 6.86 8.02
C VAL A 43 -17.86 5.57 7.58
N ASP A 44 -17.70 5.41 6.27
CA ASP A 44 -17.00 4.28 5.66
C ASP A 44 -15.62 4.74 5.16
N HIS A 45 -14.64 3.84 5.25
CA HIS A 45 -13.29 4.08 4.74
C HIS A 45 -12.78 2.84 4.00
N THR A 46 -12.13 3.08 2.86
CA THR A 46 -11.56 2.01 2.02
C THR A 46 -10.30 2.49 1.30
N HIS A 47 -9.38 1.56 1.07
CA HIS A 47 -8.22 1.72 0.19
C HIS A 47 -8.54 1.10 -1.18
N THR A 48 -9.47 1.67 -1.93
CA THR A 48 -9.91 1.09 -3.21
C THR A 48 -8.83 1.22 -4.28
N ASP A 49 -8.57 0.14 -5.02
CA ASP A 49 -7.53 0.10 -6.06
C ASP A 49 -7.68 1.24 -7.06
N ALA A 50 -8.90 1.52 -7.53
CA ALA A 50 -9.14 2.55 -8.55
C ALA A 50 -8.76 3.96 -8.06
N VAL A 51 -9.27 4.38 -6.88
CA VAL A 51 -8.99 5.71 -6.33
C VAL A 51 -7.53 5.85 -5.97
N VAL A 52 -6.94 4.81 -5.35
CA VAL A 52 -5.53 4.86 -4.95
C VAL A 52 -4.59 4.78 -6.16
N THR A 53 -4.95 4.04 -7.22
CA THR A 53 -4.19 4.03 -8.48
C THR A 53 -4.17 5.42 -9.14
N LEU A 54 -5.33 6.08 -9.22
CA LEU A 54 -5.40 7.46 -9.71
C LEU A 54 -4.52 8.38 -8.87
N SER A 55 -4.61 8.28 -7.55
CA SER A 55 -3.84 9.06 -6.58
C SER A 55 -2.32 8.87 -6.75
N ASN A 56 -1.90 7.63 -7.05
CA ASN A 56 -0.49 7.27 -7.27
C ASN A 56 -0.03 7.44 -8.73
N SER A 57 -0.78 8.14 -9.57
CA SER A 57 -0.39 8.41 -10.97
C SER A 57 0.03 9.86 -11.17
N GLU A 58 0.86 10.11 -12.20
CA GLU A 58 1.24 11.47 -12.60
C GLU A 58 0.00 12.34 -12.82
N GLY A 59 -0.08 13.50 -12.14
CA GLY A 59 -1.26 14.37 -12.19
C GLY A 59 -2.51 13.83 -11.48
N GLY A 60 -2.39 12.78 -10.66
CA GLY A 60 -3.52 12.08 -10.03
C GLY A 60 -4.42 12.98 -9.19
N ALA A 61 -3.84 13.90 -8.40
CA ALA A 61 -4.62 14.84 -7.60
C ALA A 61 -5.55 15.72 -8.47
N ALA A 62 -5.04 16.23 -9.60
CA ALA A 62 -5.81 17.05 -10.52
C ALA A 62 -6.94 16.24 -11.19
N ARG A 63 -6.64 14.98 -11.59
CA ARG A 63 -7.65 14.09 -12.17
C ARG A 63 -8.76 13.76 -11.18
N LEU A 64 -8.42 13.47 -9.94
CA LEU A 64 -9.42 13.21 -8.89
C LEU A 64 -10.27 14.46 -8.62
N ALA A 65 -9.68 15.67 -8.62
CA ALA A 65 -10.41 16.91 -8.47
C ALA A 65 -11.37 17.17 -9.65
N GLU A 66 -10.95 16.90 -10.89
CA GLU A 66 -11.80 16.99 -12.07
C GLU A 66 -12.93 15.95 -12.03
N LEU A 67 -12.61 14.70 -11.68
CA LEU A 67 -13.55 13.58 -11.63
C LEU A 67 -14.65 13.80 -10.59
N PHE A 68 -14.30 14.22 -9.39
CA PHE A 68 -15.23 14.31 -8.27
C PHE A 68 -15.79 15.73 -8.04
N GLY A 69 -15.16 16.75 -8.62
CA GLY A 69 -15.60 18.15 -8.44
C GLY A 69 -15.61 18.57 -6.97
N ASN A 70 -16.60 19.35 -6.59
CA ASN A 70 -16.72 19.92 -5.24
C ASN A 70 -17.40 18.99 -4.22
N GLU A 71 -17.81 17.80 -4.63
CA GLU A 71 -18.46 16.83 -3.74
C GLU A 71 -17.49 15.96 -2.93
N VAL A 72 -16.19 15.97 -3.30
CA VAL A 72 -15.13 15.25 -2.60
C VAL A 72 -13.99 16.20 -2.27
N LEU A 73 -13.62 16.25 -1.00
CA LEU A 73 -12.43 16.97 -0.55
C LEU A 73 -11.19 16.10 -0.80
N ILE A 74 -10.18 16.67 -1.45
CA ILE A 74 -8.92 15.98 -1.73
C ILE A 74 -7.83 16.57 -0.87
N LEU A 75 -7.21 15.73 -0.03
CA LEU A 75 -6.13 16.13 0.87
C LEU A 75 -4.81 15.44 0.49
N PRO A 76 -3.69 16.15 0.63
CA PRO A 76 -2.38 15.54 0.40
C PRO A 76 -2.11 14.42 1.41
N TYR A 77 -1.17 13.54 1.04
CA TYR A 77 -0.71 12.51 1.97
C TYR A 77 -0.20 13.11 3.28
N THR A 78 -0.60 12.49 4.36
CA THR A 78 -0.07 12.74 5.71
C THR A 78 0.03 11.40 6.42
N MET A 79 1.08 11.24 7.20
CA MET A 79 1.30 10.04 8.03
C MET A 79 0.05 9.72 8.85
N PRO A 80 -0.49 8.50 8.80
CA PRO A 80 -1.64 8.09 9.60
C PRO A 80 -1.46 8.36 11.09
N GLY A 81 -2.57 8.59 11.80
CA GLY A 81 -2.55 8.84 13.24
C GLY A 81 -3.00 10.26 13.62
N PHE A 82 -2.45 10.80 14.70
CA PHE A 82 -2.89 12.08 15.25
C PHE A 82 -2.67 13.26 14.30
N VAL A 83 -1.55 13.26 13.58
CA VAL A 83 -1.19 14.34 12.63
C VAL A 83 -2.21 14.42 11.50
N LEU A 84 -2.57 13.26 10.92
CA LEU A 84 -3.60 13.19 9.88
C LEU A 84 -4.96 13.67 10.39
N ALA A 85 -5.36 13.25 11.58
CA ALA A 85 -6.61 13.67 12.19
C ALA A 85 -6.66 15.19 12.39
N LYS A 86 -5.54 15.80 12.80
CA LYS A 86 -5.43 17.24 12.97
C LYS A 86 -5.53 17.97 11.62
N GLN A 87 -4.82 17.49 10.61
CA GLN A 87 -4.89 18.05 9.25
C GLN A 87 -6.31 18.01 8.69
N VAL A 88 -7.02 16.88 8.83
CA VAL A 88 -8.41 16.78 8.39
C VAL A 88 -9.30 17.77 9.14
N ALA A 89 -9.16 17.86 10.48
CA ALA A 89 -9.93 18.81 11.28
C ALA A 89 -9.69 20.27 10.86
N GLU A 90 -8.44 20.65 10.59
CA GLU A 90 -8.07 21.99 10.12
C GLU A 90 -8.62 22.26 8.70
N ALA A 91 -8.46 21.31 7.79
CA ALA A 91 -8.94 21.44 6.42
C ALA A 91 -10.47 21.50 6.31
N THR A 92 -11.17 20.97 7.30
CA THR A 92 -12.64 20.91 7.32
C THR A 92 -13.30 21.90 8.28
N ALA A 93 -12.53 22.78 8.94
CA ALA A 93 -13.04 23.72 9.95
C ALA A 93 -14.18 24.61 9.46
N ASP A 94 -14.09 25.09 8.22
CA ASP A 94 -15.09 25.97 7.59
C ASP A 94 -15.89 25.25 6.48
N THR A 95 -15.86 23.91 6.45
CA THR A 95 -16.48 23.13 5.39
C THR A 95 -17.98 22.99 5.60
N ASP A 96 -18.74 23.22 4.53
CA ASP A 96 -20.16 22.87 4.46
C ASP A 96 -20.31 21.35 4.18
N TRP A 97 -20.40 20.58 5.24
CA TRP A 97 -20.50 19.10 5.17
C TRP A 97 -21.72 18.61 4.39
N THR A 98 -22.76 19.44 4.23
CA THR A 98 -23.96 19.06 3.47
C THR A 98 -23.69 18.94 1.97
N LYS A 99 -22.58 19.50 1.49
CA LYS A 99 -22.13 19.44 0.09
C LYS A 99 -21.11 18.38 -0.19
N LEU A 100 -20.50 17.82 0.86
CA LEU A 100 -19.51 16.78 0.72
C LEU A 100 -20.15 15.39 0.80
N ARG A 101 -19.64 14.50 -0.03
CA ARG A 101 -19.98 13.06 -0.05
C ARG A 101 -18.79 12.19 0.34
N GLY A 102 -17.57 12.74 0.26
CA GLY A 102 -16.37 12.00 0.60
C GLY A 102 -15.13 12.86 0.78
N ILE A 103 -14.09 12.22 1.27
CA ILE A 103 -12.73 12.77 1.39
C ILE A 103 -11.76 11.75 0.79
N VAL A 104 -10.97 12.17 -0.18
CA VAL A 104 -9.81 11.39 -0.67
C VAL A 104 -8.57 11.85 0.07
N LEU A 105 -7.88 10.91 0.70
CA LEU A 105 -6.51 11.09 1.17
C LEU A 105 -5.58 10.53 0.09
N LEU A 106 -4.78 11.40 -0.54
CA LEU A 106 -3.87 11.00 -1.62
C LEU A 106 -2.89 9.91 -1.12
N ASN A 107 -2.59 8.93 -1.96
CA ASN A 107 -1.75 7.77 -1.67
C ASN A 107 -2.22 6.89 -0.49
N HIS A 108 -3.47 7.04 -0.05
CA HIS A 108 -4.02 6.35 1.12
C HIS A 108 -5.39 5.72 0.80
N GLY A 109 -6.44 6.53 0.63
CA GLY A 109 -7.78 5.97 0.45
C GLY A 109 -8.90 7.00 0.36
N LEU A 110 -10.14 6.49 0.46
CA LEU A 110 -11.39 7.25 0.35
C LEU A 110 -12.22 7.07 1.61
N PHE A 111 -12.77 8.18 2.13
CA PHE A 111 -13.84 8.20 3.12
C PHE A 111 -15.14 8.63 2.46
N THR A 112 -16.24 8.00 2.84
CA THR A 112 -17.61 8.45 2.57
C THR A 112 -18.42 8.49 3.85
N PHE A 113 -19.49 9.26 3.87
CA PHE A 113 -20.26 9.45 5.08
C PHE A 113 -21.69 9.91 4.78
N ALA A 114 -22.62 9.56 5.65
CA ALA A 114 -24.04 10.00 5.60
C ALA A 114 -24.74 9.80 6.95
N GLU A 115 -25.98 10.28 7.04
CA GLU A 115 -26.87 10.05 8.20
C GLU A 115 -27.49 8.64 8.16
N ASP A 116 -27.49 7.97 7.00
CA ASP A 116 -27.94 6.60 6.81
C ASP A 116 -26.81 5.71 6.31
N ALA A 117 -26.71 4.47 6.81
CA ALA A 117 -25.63 3.54 6.47
C ALA A 117 -25.62 3.15 4.98
N LYS A 118 -26.83 2.98 4.40
CA LYS A 118 -26.95 2.64 2.98
C LYS A 118 -26.48 3.79 2.09
N ASP A 119 -26.75 5.03 2.48
CA ASP A 119 -26.35 6.21 1.72
C ASP A 119 -24.84 6.39 1.76
N SER A 120 -24.19 6.18 2.92
CA SER A 120 -22.72 6.18 3.04
C SER A 120 -22.09 5.09 2.16
N TYR A 121 -22.60 3.86 2.24
CA TYR A 121 -22.14 2.75 1.40
C TYR A 121 -22.37 3.01 -0.10
N ASN A 122 -23.56 3.51 -0.48
CA ASN A 122 -23.86 3.82 -1.87
C ASN A 122 -22.94 4.93 -2.42
N ALA A 123 -22.63 5.94 -1.62
CA ALA A 123 -21.66 6.97 -1.99
C ALA A 123 -20.27 6.37 -2.26
N MET A 124 -19.84 5.40 -1.41
CA MET A 124 -18.58 4.68 -1.64
C MET A 124 -18.59 3.96 -2.98
N ILE A 125 -19.60 3.15 -3.24
CA ILE A 125 -19.72 2.39 -4.50
C ILE A 125 -19.75 3.32 -5.70
N GLU A 126 -20.53 4.41 -5.66
CA GLU A 126 -20.63 5.36 -6.75
C GLU A 126 -19.29 6.05 -7.06
N LEU A 127 -18.60 6.56 -6.04
CA LEU A 127 -17.32 7.24 -6.23
C LEU A 127 -16.24 6.28 -6.75
N VAL A 128 -16.23 5.05 -6.24
CA VAL A 128 -15.30 4.01 -6.74
C VAL A 128 -15.60 3.65 -8.19
N THR A 129 -16.87 3.42 -8.52
CA THR A 129 -17.29 3.09 -9.91
C THR A 129 -16.89 4.21 -10.88
N ARG A 130 -17.06 5.48 -10.49
CA ARG A 130 -16.62 6.61 -11.32
C ARG A 130 -15.11 6.61 -11.55
N ALA A 131 -14.32 6.23 -10.55
CA ALA A 131 -12.88 6.10 -10.72
C ALA A 131 -12.52 4.92 -11.63
N GLU A 132 -13.21 3.78 -11.51
CA GLU A 132 -13.04 2.61 -12.38
C GLU A 132 -13.43 2.93 -13.82
N ASP A 133 -14.56 3.56 -14.05
CA ASP A 133 -15.04 3.98 -15.38
C ASP A 133 -14.08 4.98 -16.03
N PHE A 134 -13.53 5.92 -15.23
CA PHE A 134 -12.53 6.87 -15.72
C PHE A 134 -11.27 6.12 -16.17
N ILE A 135 -10.75 5.20 -15.38
CA ILE A 135 -9.58 4.39 -15.72
C ILE A 135 -9.86 3.58 -16.99
N ALA A 136 -10.99 2.90 -17.06
CA ALA A 136 -11.38 2.11 -18.24
C ALA A 136 -11.49 2.96 -19.52
N GLY A 137 -11.94 4.20 -19.39
CA GLY A 137 -12.01 5.13 -20.52
C GLY A 137 -10.68 5.73 -20.97
N GLN A 138 -9.63 5.66 -20.14
CA GLN A 138 -8.30 6.20 -20.45
C GLN A 138 -7.31 5.12 -20.92
N VAL A 139 -7.55 3.87 -20.51
CA VAL A 139 -6.68 2.74 -20.84
C VAL A 139 -7.21 2.07 -22.12
N ASP A 140 -6.50 2.23 -23.22
CA ASP A 140 -6.79 1.52 -24.46
C ASP A 140 -6.31 0.06 -24.33
N ASP A 141 -7.26 -0.85 -24.10
CA ASP A 141 -6.99 -2.29 -24.05
C ASP A 141 -6.52 -2.87 -25.40
N SER A 142 -6.63 -2.08 -26.48
CA SER A 142 -6.16 -2.48 -27.82
C SER A 142 -4.65 -2.34 -28.01
N ALA A 143 -3.91 -1.75 -27.06
CA ALA A 143 -2.45 -1.78 -27.07
C ALA A 143 -2.01 -3.23 -26.94
N THR A 144 -1.88 -3.91 -28.06
CA THR A 144 -1.38 -5.28 -28.21
C THR A 144 -0.11 -5.43 -27.39
N GLU A 145 -0.27 -6.03 -26.22
CA GLU A 145 0.87 -6.46 -25.44
C GLU A 145 1.73 -7.32 -26.37
N SER A 146 2.94 -6.86 -26.61
CA SER A 146 3.91 -7.63 -27.38
C SER A 146 3.94 -9.01 -26.78
N VAL A 147 3.60 -10.03 -27.56
CA VAL A 147 3.67 -11.42 -27.13
C VAL A 147 5.14 -11.70 -26.76
N ILE A 148 5.42 -11.60 -25.46
CA ILE A 148 6.76 -11.84 -24.98
C ILE A 148 6.94 -13.33 -24.94
N PRO A 149 7.96 -13.87 -25.61
CA PRO A 149 8.27 -15.27 -25.53
C PRO A 149 8.59 -15.62 -24.08
N LEU A 150 7.65 -16.33 -23.43
CA LEU A 150 7.86 -16.85 -22.09
C LEU A 150 9.12 -17.74 -22.07
N ARG A 151 10.04 -17.43 -21.19
CA ARG A 151 11.15 -18.33 -20.95
C ARG A 151 10.67 -19.55 -20.18
N PRO A 152 11.15 -20.75 -20.49
CA PRO A 152 10.85 -21.95 -19.71
C PRO A 152 11.16 -21.73 -18.23
N PHE A 153 10.31 -22.28 -17.37
CA PHE A 153 10.53 -22.22 -15.92
C PHE A 153 11.81 -22.95 -15.53
N ASP A 154 12.76 -22.20 -14.98
CA ASP A 154 14.03 -22.73 -14.47
C ASP A 154 13.86 -23.16 -13.02
N ARG A 155 13.52 -24.43 -12.82
CA ARG A 155 13.27 -25.03 -11.50
C ARG A 155 14.50 -24.99 -10.59
N LEU A 156 15.71 -25.15 -11.16
CA LEU A 156 16.94 -25.15 -10.37
C LEU A 156 17.26 -23.75 -9.88
N ALA A 157 17.22 -22.75 -10.76
CA ALA A 157 17.42 -21.34 -10.38
C ALA A 157 16.36 -20.86 -9.37
N PHE A 158 15.11 -21.31 -9.50
CA PHE A 158 14.05 -20.98 -8.53
C PHE A 158 14.29 -21.65 -7.17
N ALA A 159 14.69 -22.92 -7.15
CA ALA A 159 15.01 -23.63 -5.92
C ALA A 159 16.23 -23.03 -5.20
N GLU A 160 17.26 -22.64 -5.96
CA GLU A 160 18.44 -21.94 -5.43
C GLU A 160 18.05 -20.56 -4.86
N LEU A 161 17.26 -19.78 -5.59
CA LEU A 161 16.75 -18.48 -5.11
C LEU A 161 16.00 -18.63 -3.79
N ARG A 162 15.07 -19.60 -3.69
CA ARG A 162 14.34 -19.88 -2.45
C ARG A 162 15.27 -20.26 -1.30
N TYR A 163 16.27 -21.09 -1.58
CA TYR A 163 17.25 -21.53 -0.57
C TYR A 163 18.07 -20.35 -0.05
N GLU A 164 18.59 -19.51 -0.94
CA GLU A 164 19.36 -18.32 -0.57
C GLU A 164 18.48 -17.27 0.16
N ALA A 165 17.20 -17.09 -0.25
CA ALA A 165 16.26 -16.26 0.48
C ALA A 165 16.02 -16.75 1.92
N GLY A 166 15.95 -18.07 2.13
CA GLY A 166 15.87 -18.67 3.46
C GLY A 166 17.10 -18.38 4.31
N LYS A 167 18.30 -18.39 3.73
CA LYS A 167 19.55 -18.02 4.44
C LYS A 167 19.53 -16.54 4.87
N VAL A 168 19.07 -15.64 3.99
CA VAL A 168 18.92 -14.22 4.30
C VAL A 168 17.90 -14.00 5.42
N PHE A 169 16.80 -14.75 5.41
CA PHE A 169 15.76 -14.68 6.45
C PHE A 169 16.17 -15.33 7.78
N GLY A 170 17.14 -16.25 7.75
CA GLY A 170 17.61 -17.02 8.91
C GLY A 170 16.82 -18.30 9.20
N SER A 171 15.85 -18.67 8.35
CA SER A 171 15.11 -19.94 8.42
C SER A 171 14.53 -20.31 7.06
N PRO A 172 14.08 -21.58 6.85
CA PRO A 172 13.43 -21.97 5.61
C PRO A 172 12.22 -21.12 5.27
N VAL A 173 12.06 -20.75 3.99
CA VAL A 173 10.93 -19.97 3.48
C VAL A 173 10.19 -20.70 2.38
N LEU A 174 8.91 -20.36 2.22
CA LEU A 174 8.12 -20.70 1.05
C LEU A 174 8.38 -19.68 -0.06
N ALA A 175 8.28 -20.13 -1.29
CA ALA A 175 8.31 -19.28 -2.48
C ALA A 175 7.24 -19.70 -3.46
N SER A 176 6.62 -18.73 -4.15
CA SER A 176 5.73 -18.97 -5.28
C SER A 176 6.14 -18.10 -6.48
N LEU A 177 5.84 -18.58 -7.67
CA LEU A 177 6.00 -17.84 -8.92
C LEU A 177 4.63 -17.67 -9.54
N ASP A 178 4.22 -16.42 -9.73
CA ASP A 178 3.01 -16.08 -10.46
C ASP A 178 3.33 -15.82 -11.93
N THR A 179 2.60 -16.53 -12.78
CA THR A 179 2.67 -16.45 -14.24
C THR A 179 1.31 -16.09 -14.84
N GLY A 180 0.43 -15.45 -14.08
CA GLY A 180 -0.81 -14.88 -14.58
C GLY A 180 -0.55 -13.77 -15.59
N VAL A 181 -1.58 -13.35 -16.31
CA VAL A 181 -1.47 -12.37 -17.42
C VAL A 181 -0.80 -11.09 -16.96
N ASP A 182 -1.26 -10.49 -15.86
CA ASP A 182 -0.72 -9.25 -15.31
C ASP A 182 0.74 -9.40 -14.86
N SER A 183 1.05 -10.51 -14.17
CA SER A 183 2.40 -10.81 -13.69
C SER A 183 3.40 -11.01 -14.83
N LEU A 184 2.97 -11.65 -15.91
CA LEU A 184 3.78 -11.83 -17.11
C LEU A 184 3.92 -10.52 -17.90
N GLY A 185 2.82 -9.79 -18.08
CA GLY A 185 2.82 -8.46 -18.70
C GLY A 185 3.77 -7.52 -17.97
N PHE A 186 3.70 -7.50 -16.63
CA PHE A 186 4.62 -6.71 -15.81
C PHE A 186 6.07 -7.16 -15.97
N ALA A 187 6.34 -8.47 -15.87
CA ALA A 187 7.70 -9.02 -15.96
C ALA A 187 8.37 -8.77 -17.32
N ALA A 188 7.58 -8.51 -18.31
CA ALA A 188 7.95 -8.18 -19.66
C ALA A 188 8.08 -6.69 -19.93
N HIS A 189 7.54 -5.86 -19.09
CA HIS A 189 7.58 -4.41 -19.26
C HIS A 189 9.03 -3.90 -19.21
N LYS A 190 9.39 -2.99 -20.14
CA LYS A 190 10.77 -2.46 -20.25
C LYS A 190 11.30 -1.84 -18.95
N ALA A 191 10.41 -1.20 -18.21
CA ALA A 191 10.72 -0.57 -16.92
C ALA A 191 10.40 -1.45 -15.71
N ALA A 192 10.13 -2.76 -15.87
CA ALA A 192 9.68 -3.64 -14.79
C ALA A 192 10.57 -3.55 -13.53
N GLY A 193 11.88 -3.51 -13.70
CA GLY A 193 12.84 -3.36 -12.60
C GLY A 193 12.72 -2.03 -11.86
N GLN A 194 12.48 -0.93 -12.57
CA GLN A 194 12.28 0.38 -11.97
C GLN A 194 10.93 0.45 -11.25
N LEU A 195 9.89 -0.08 -11.88
CA LEU A 195 8.52 -0.05 -11.37
C LEU A 195 8.35 -0.88 -10.10
N VAL A 196 8.89 -2.10 -10.06
CA VAL A 196 8.81 -2.97 -8.87
C VAL A 196 9.57 -2.37 -7.67
N ALA A 197 10.59 -1.56 -7.93
CA ALA A 197 11.42 -0.90 -6.92
C ALA A 197 10.92 0.50 -6.53
N SER A 198 9.82 1.00 -7.11
CA SER A 198 9.33 2.36 -6.89
C SER A 198 8.52 2.51 -5.59
N GLY A 199 7.62 1.59 -5.29
CA GLY A 199 6.81 1.64 -4.08
C GLY A 199 5.48 0.89 -4.20
N PRO A 200 4.80 0.64 -3.07
CA PRO A 200 3.56 -0.10 -3.00
C PRO A 200 2.35 0.75 -3.43
N LEU A 201 1.19 0.10 -3.54
CA LEU A 201 -0.09 0.76 -3.82
C LEU A 201 -0.54 1.65 -2.65
N THR A 202 -0.43 1.14 -1.42
CA THR A 202 -0.71 1.90 -0.19
C THR A 202 0.46 1.78 0.79
N PRO A 203 0.69 2.77 1.67
CA PRO A 203 1.75 2.70 2.67
C PRO A 203 1.59 1.53 3.64
N ASP A 204 0.37 1.11 3.95
CA ASP A 204 0.09 -0.03 4.86
C ASP A 204 0.63 -1.35 4.34
N HIS A 205 0.83 -1.48 3.03
CA HIS A 205 1.39 -2.68 2.43
C HIS A 205 2.84 -2.92 2.84
N THR A 206 3.60 -1.88 3.20
CA THR A 206 5.04 -1.97 3.52
C THR A 206 5.35 -2.99 4.60
N ILE A 207 4.47 -3.11 5.62
CA ILE A 207 4.66 -4.07 6.73
C ILE A 207 4.65 -5.52 6.25
N HIS A 208 3.96 -5.80 5.14
CA HIS A 208 3.81 -7.15 4.60
C HIS A 208 4.73 -7.42 3.41
N THR A 209 4.97 -6.41 2.57
CA THR A 209 5.68 -6.54 1.29
C THR A 209 7.03 -5.86 1.25
N LYS A 210 7.39 -5.13 2.31
CA LYS A 210 8.46 -4.13 2.33
C LYS A 210 8.14 -2.92 1.43
N PRO A 211 8.91 -1.84 1.47
CA PRO A 211 8.61 -0.61 0.71
C PRO A 211 8.80 -0.76 -0.80
N PHE A 212 9.49 -1.81 -1.26
CA PHE A 212 9.70 -2.08 -2.68
C PHE A 212 10.00 -3.55 -2.92
N GLY A 213 9.80 -4.00 -4.17
CA GLY A 213 10.09 -5.36 -4.60
C GLY A 213 11.50 -5.52 -5.16
N ALA A 214 11.96 -6.77 -5.24
CA ALA A 214 13.25 -7.13 -5.81
C ALA A 214 13.20 -7.26 -7.35
N VAL A 215 14.35 -7.09 -7.99
CA VAL A 215 14.54 -7.36 -9.42
C VAL A 215 15.39 -8.61 -9.56
N PHE A 216 14.85 -9.65 -10.18
CA PHE A 216 15.54 -10.91 -10.44
C PHE A 216 15.90 -11.01 -11.94
N PRO A 217 17.18 -10.82 -12.30
CA PRO A 217 17.65 -11.04 -13.67
C PRO A 217 17.71 -12.53 -13.98
N GLN A 218 18.38 -12.91 -15.07
CA GLN A 218 18.56 -14.34 -15.45
C GLN A 218 19.16 -15.17 -14.32
N SER A 219 20.14 -14.64 -13.58
CA SER A 219 20.66 -15.22 -12.34
C SER A 219 19.94 -14.59 -11.14
N PRO A 220 18.86 -15.18 -10.64
CA PRO A 220 18.01 -14.51 -9.67
C PRO A 220 18.65 -14.30 -8.31
N VAL A 221 19.64 -15.09 -7.93
CA VAL A 221 20.40 -14.93 -6.67
C VAL A 221 21.19 -13.63 -6.66
N ALA A 222 21.68 -13.16 -7.82
CA ALA A 222 22.31 -11.85 -7.90
C ALA A 222 21.32 -10.71 -7.56
N GLY A 223 20.10 -10.80 -8.05
CA GLY A 223 19.01 -9.85 -7.71
C GLY A 223 18.65 -9.86 -6.23
N LEU A 224 18.64 -11.04 -5.60
CA LEU A 224 18.44 -11.14 -4.14
C LEU A 224 19.54 -10.37 -3.37
N ARG A 225 20.79 -10.53 -3.76
CA ARG A 225 21.93 -9.82 -3.12
C ARG A 225 21.83 -8.31 -3.33
N SER A 226 21.47 -7.87 -4.55
CA SER A 226 21.25 -6.44 -4.83
C SER A 226 20.16 -5.88 -3.93
N PHE A 227 19.00 -6.55 -3.85
CA PHE A 227 17.91 -6.12 -2.97
C PHE A 227 18.36 -6.00 -1.51
N CYS A 228 19.11 -6.96 -0.99
CA CYS A 228 19.61 -6.92 0.39
C CYS A 228 20.50 -5.68 0.63
N SER A 229 21.37 -5.33 -0.34
CA SER A 229 22.17 -4.12 -0.28
C SER A 229 21.30 -2.87 -0.33
N ASP A 230 20.40 -2.78 -1.32
CA ASP A 230 19.54 -1.62 -1.52
C ASP A 230 18.63 -1.36 -0.30
N TYR A 231 18.11 -2.43 0.33
CA TYR A 231 17.30 -2.30 1.53
C TYR A 231 18.12 -1.91 2.75
N SER A 232 19.36 -2.41 2.86
CA SER A 232 20.31 -1.99 3.92
C SER A 232 20.67 -0.51 3.78
N ASP A 233 20.92 -0.05 2.54
CA ASP A 233 21.24 1.35 2.25
C ASP A 233 20.02 2.25 2.52
N TYR A 234 18.82 1.82 2.10
CA TYR A 234 17.58 2.51 2.43
C TYR A 234 17.40 2.68 3.94
N PHE A 235 17.62 1.61 4.71
CA PHE A 235 17.59 1.70 6.16
C PHE A 235 18.67 2.67 6.68
N GLY A 236 19.90 2.56 6.21
CA GLY A 236 21.02 3.41 6.64
C GLY A 236 20.81 4.90 6.39
N VAL A 237 20.07 5.26 5.32
CA VAL A 237 19.77 6.65 4.97
C VAL A 237 18.69 7.26 5.86
N HIS A 238 17.68 6.48 6.26
CA HIS A 238 16.50 7.02 6.93
C HIS A 238 16.43 6.69 8.43
N ALA A 239 17.22 5.72 8.92
CA ALA A 239 17.12 5.26 10.30
C ALA A 239 17.62 6.28 11.33
N HIS A 240 16.90 6.35 12.45
CA HIS A 240 17.31 7.00 13.69
C HIS A 240 17.92 5.97 14.65
N PRO A 241 18.63 6.40 15.72
CA PRO A 241 19.35 5.49 16.64
C PRO A 241 18.50 4.42 17.33
N GLU A 242 17.21 4.68 17.49
CA GLU A 242 16.24 3.76 18.07
C GLU A 242 15.79 2.65 17.13
N HIS A 243 15.92 2.85 15.80
CA HIS A 243 15.46 1.90 14.80
C HIS A 243 16.40 0.70 14.71
N ARG A 244 15.81 -0.46 14.43
CA ARG A 244 16.53 -1.69 14.14
C ARG A 244 16.11 -2.22 12.78
N CYS A 245 17.08 -2.44 11.90
CA CYS A 245 16.81 -2.97 10.57
C CYS A 245 16.07 -4.30 10.66
N LEU A 246 14.98 -4.40 9.91
CA LEU A 246 14.27 -5.66 9.70
C LEU A 246 15.12 -6.64 8.88
N ASP A 247 14.67 -7.89 8.79
CA ASP A 247 15.35 -8.87 7.92
C ASP A 247 15.47 -8.35 6.47
N LEU A 248 16.54 -8.71 5.79
CA LEU A 248 16.87 -8.21 4.45
C LEU A 248 16.16 -8.97 3.32
N MET A 249 15.34 -9.99 3.61
CA MET A 249 14.70 -10.79 2.59
C MET A 249 13.58 -10.00 1.90
N PRO A 250 13.53 -9.93 0.55
CA PRO A 250 12.38 -9.39 -0.17
C PRO A 250 11.14 -10.24 0.08
N ARG A 251 9.97 -9.64 0.06
CA ARG A 251 8.70 -10.37 0.13
C ARG A 251 8.19 -10.72 -1.25
N PHE A 252 8.51 -9.91 -2.24
CA PHE A 252 8.23 -10.19 -3.65
C PHE A 252 9.27 -9.54 -4.56
N GLY A 253 9.21 -9.88 -5.83
CA GLY A 253 10.03 -9.24 -6.85
C GLY A 253 9.69 -9.74 -8.25
N VAL A 254 10.11 -8.98 -9.24
CA VAL A 254 9.93 -9.35 -10.65
C VAL A 254 11.08 -10.23 -11.12
N TRP A 255 10.79 -11.42 -11.60
CA TRP A 255 11.73 -12.21 -12.37
C TRP A 255 11.53 -11.88 -13.85
N ILE A 256 12.45 -11.10 -14.36
CA ILE A 256 12.37 -10.53 -15.71
C ILE A 256 12.04 -11.61 -16.74
N GLU A 257 11.00 -11.37 -17.55
CA GLU A 257 10.45 -12.27 -18.58
C GLU A 257 9.90 -13.62 -18.04
N ARG A 258 9.65 -13.74 -16.73
CA ARG A 258 9.18 -15.00 -16.13
C ARG A 258 7.98 -14.86 -15.20
N GLY A 259 7.74 -13.67 -14.63
CA GLY A 259 6.63 -13.42 -13.72
C GLY A 259 7.05 -12.79 -12.40
N ILE A 260 6.18 -12.92 -11.39
CA ILE A 260 6.39 -12.35 -10.05
C ILE A 260 6.70 -13.45 -9.05
N VAL A 261 7.83 -13.34 -8.39
CA VAL A 261 8.24 -14.23 -7.29
C VAL A 261 7.80 -13.63 -5.96
N ARG A 262 7.28 -14.46 -5.06
CA ARG A 262 6.85 -14.08 -3.71
C ARG A 262 7.46 -15.00 -2.68
N PHE A 263 7.78 -14.46 -1.49
CA PHE A 263 8.42 -15.21 -0.40
C PHE A 263 7.72 -14.94 0.92
N ALA A 264 7.63 -15.97 1.76
CA ALA A 264 7.16 -15.81 3.13
C ALA A 264 7.62 -16.97 4.03
N PRO A 265 7.68 -16.77 5.37
CA PRO A 265 8.04 -17.82 6.31
C PRO A 265 6.94 -18.87 6.54
N SER A 266 5.69 -18.57 6.15
CA SER A 266 4.55 -19.47 6.32
C SER A 266 3.52 -19.32 5.21
N LEU A 267 2.67 -20.32 5.02
CA LEU A 267 1.60 -20.28 4.01
C LEU A 267 0.61 -19.13 4.26
N LYS A 268 0.27 -18.86 5.53
CA LYS A 268 -0.59 -17.72 5.89
C LYS A 268 0.00 -16.39 5.43
N ARG A 269 1.30 -16.20 5.68
CA ARG A 269 2.01 -14.99 5.26
C ARG A 269 2.18 -14.91 3.74
N LEU A 270 2.43 -16.04 3.10
CA LEU A 270 2.54 -16.09 1.63
C LEU A 270 1.25 -15.66 0.97
N LYS A 271 0.09 -16.13 1.45
CA LYS A 271 -1.23 -15.70 0.94
C LYS A 271 -1.47 -14.20 1.10
N ILE A 272 -1.05 -13.59 2.21
CA ILE A 272 -1.14 -12.14 2.39
C ILE A 272 -0.29 -11.40 1.36
N VAL A 273 0.94 -11.86 1.13
CA VAL A 273 1.82 -11.26 0.11
C VAL A 273 1.23 -11.46 -1.29
N GLU A 274 0.67 -12.63 -1.57
CA GLU A 274 0.01 -12.95 -2.86
C GLU A 274 -1.16 -12.00 -3.13
N ASP A 275 -2.01 -11.80 -2.15
CA ASP A 275 -3.16 -10.91 -2.21
C ASP A 275 -2.74 -9.46 -2.48
N ILE A 276 -1.85 -8.91 -1.65
CA ILE A 276 -1.35 -7.53 -1.82
C ILE A 276 -0.69 -7.32 -3.19
N VAL A 277 0.12 -8.27 -3.64
CA VAL A 277 0.84 -8.16 -4.92
C VAL A 277 -0.12 -8.27 -6.11
N ALA A 278 -1.21 -9.05 -5.99
CA ALA A 278 -2.25 -9.16 -7.00
C ALA A 278 -3.00 -7.82 -7.24
N HIS A 279 -3.09 -6.96 -6.22
CA HIS A 279 -3.61 -5.60 -6.35
C HIS A 279 -2.53 -4.61 -6.83
N THR A 280 -1.32 -4.73 -6.31
CA THR A 280 -0.23 -3.78 -6.57
C THR A 280 0.25 -3.81 -8.03
N ILE A 281 0.41 -4.98 -8.64
CA ILE A 281 0.95 -5.12 -9.99
C ILE A 281 0.02 -4.49 -11.05
N PRO A 282 -1.29 -4.79 -11.10
CA PRO A 282 -2.21 -4.12 -12.02
C PRO A 282 -2.29 -2.60 -11.79
N ALA A 283 -2.24 -2.16 -10.54
CA ALA A 283 -2.25 -0.74 -10.20
C ALA A 283 -1.04 0.01 -10.78
N ILE A 284 0.17 -0.56 -10.65
CA ILE A 284 1.39 0.02 -11.23
C ILE A 284 1.28 0.10 -12.75
N LEU A 285 0.86 -0.98 -13.41
CA LEU A 285 0.68 -1.00 -14.88
C LEU A 285 -0.34 0.05 -15.34
N THR A 286 -1.45 0.17 -14.62
CA THR A 286 -2.47 1.18 -14.89
C THR A 286 -1.93 2.59 -14.66
N GLY A 287 -1.22 2.85 -13.57
CA GLY A 287 -0.58 4.13 -13.28
C GLY A 287 0.43 4.54 -14.36
N GLU A 288 1.21 3.59 -14.90
CA GLU A 288 2.10 3.85 -16.04
C GLU A 288 1.32 4.26 -17.30
N ARG A 289 0.22 3.59 -17.62
CA ARG A 289 -0.65 3.94 -18.74
C ARG A 289 -1.32 5.32 -18.56
N LEU A 290 -1.55 5.73 -17.32
CA LEU A 290 -2.09 7.04 -16.95
C LEU A 290 -1.03 8.17 -16.94
N GLY A 291 0.19 7.92 -17.40
CA GLY A 291 1.24 8.93 -17.55
C GLY A 291 2.42 8.76 -16.58
N GLY A 292 2.43 7.74 -15.75
CA GLY A 292 3.51 7.35 -14.85
C GLY A 292 3.06 7.02 -13.46
N TRP A 293 3.62 5.96 -12.88
CA TRP A 293 3.40 5.56 -11.51
C TRP A 293 4.15 6.48 -10.53
N ARG A 294 3.48 7.01 -9.53
CA ARG A 294 3.99 7.97 -8.53
C ARG A 294 3.60 7.55 -7.12
N PRO A 295 4.17 6.48 -6.58
CA PRO A 295 3.94 6.08 -5.19
C PRO A 295 4.56 7.10 -4.22
N LEU A 296 4.33 6.89 -2.93
CA LEU A 296 4.97 7.69 -1.89
C LEU A 296 6.51 7.66 -1.98
N PRO A 297 7.19 8.76 -1.62
CA PRO A 297 8.64 8.79 -1.53
C PRO A 297 9.15 7.85 -0.44
N ARG A 298 10.40 7.41 -0.59
CA ARG A 298 11.03 6.44 0.33
C ARG A 298 11.06 6.90 1.79
N THR A 299 11.14 8.21 2.03
CA THR A 299 11.08 8.78 3.37
C THR A 299 9.75 8.45 4.05
N ASP A 300 8.64 8.75 3.38
CA ASP A 300 7.30 8.52 3.93
C ASP A 300 7.02 7.01 4.09
N LEU A 301 7.52 6.18 3.16
CA LEU A 301 7.44 4.72 3.27
C LEU A 301 8.24 4.20 4.46
N PHE A 302 9.40 4.82 4.76
CA PHE A 302 10.21 4.47 5.92
C PHE A 302 9.49 4.80 7.22
N ASP A 303 8.88 5.98 7.30
CA ASP A 303 8.14 6.42 8.48
C ASP A 303 7.00 5.45 8.81
N VAL A 304 6.30 4.93 7.81
CA VAL A 304 5.25 3.92 8.01
C VAL A 304 5.83 2.56 8.34
N GLU A 305 6.84 2.06 7.60
CA GLU A 305 7.43 0.74 7.82
C GLU A 305 8.02 0.60 9.21
N TYR A 306 8.69 1.66 9.71
CA TYR A 306 9.34 1.69 11.03
C TYR A 306 8.51 2.34 12.12
N TRP A 307 7.25 2.66 11.82
CA TRP A 307 6.32 3.19 12.80
C TRP A 307 6.10 2.20 13.95
N GLU A 308 6.17 2.70 15.19
CA GLU A 308 6.05 1.86 16.38
C GLU A 308 4.77 1.02 16.38
N LEU A 309 3.65 1.58 15.94
CA LEU A 309 2.37 0.88 15.87
C LEU A 309 2.37 -0.23 14.80
N GLU A 310 3.00 -0.02 13.67
CA GLU A 310 3.15 -1.04 12.64
C GLU A 310 4.12 -2.14 13.07
N GLN A 311 5.23 -1.77 13.71
CA GLN A 311 6.17 -2.73 14.27
C GLN A 311 5.55 -3.62 15.36
N ALA A 312 4.58 -3.10 16.13
CA ALA A 312 3.85 -3.89 17.12
C ALA A 312 3.00 -5.01 16.49
N LYS A 313 2.46 -4.79 15.27
CA LYS A 313 1.71 -5.81 14.52
C LYS A 313 2.61 -7.01 14.13
N LEU A 314 3.87 -6.76 13.78
CA LEU A 314 4.83 -7.83 13.46
C LEU A 314 5.14 -8.71 14.67
N LYS A 315 5.29 -8.11 15.87
CA LYS A 315 5.58 -8.83 17.10
C LYS A 315 4.41 -9.71 17.56
N SER A 316 3.18 -9.24 17.46
CA SER A 316 1.98 -9.98 17.86
C SER A 316 1.74 -11.23 17.00
N THR A 317 2.19 -11.22 15.74
CA THR A 317 2.04 -12.36 14.82
C THR A 317 3.17 -13.39 14.92
N SER A 318 4.29 -13.07 15.57
CA SER A 318 5.39 -14.02 15.81
C SER A 318 5.17 -14.90 17.07
N THR A 319 4.29 -14.49 17.99
CA THR A 319 3.95 -15.23 19.21
C THR A 319 2.81 -16.23 19.06
N ALA A 320 2.17 -16.28 17.88
CA ALA A 320 1.04 -17.17 17.56
C ALA A 320 1.40 -18.30 16.58
N ALA A 321 2.68 -18.69 16.49
CA ALA A 321 3.17 -19.78 15.64
C ALA A 321 3.63 -20.96 16.49
#